data_47c397ad63c1b9de8a2cc6c7120caee4
#
_entry.id   47c397ad63c1b9de8a2cc6c7120caee4
#
_cell.length_a   1.000
_cell.length_b   1.000
_cell.length_c   1.000
_cell.angle_alpha   90.00
_cell.angle_beta   90.00
_cell.angle_gamma   90.00
#
_symmetry.space_group_name_H-M   'P 1'
#
loop_
_entity.id
_entity.type
_entity.pdbx_description
1 polymer ?
#
loop_
_entity_poly.entity_id
_entity_poly.type
_entity_poly.pdbx_seq_one_letter_code
_entity_poly.pdbx_strand_id
1 'polypeptide(L)'
;MRIACLFLILFCPLLTLSQSITELEKKMAVFQDSIGGAASAEMRLNYSDQFESLLQEVFDYEEAFTYNFPALPKVSKLKPEDESFRLFNWNIPLDDGNHAFRMYVLFPKGKYVRFEDSRELSREDENRELKPDEWYGAIYYDLLPVKVKRETYYTLIGWDGNDAITTKKVLDVLVLKKKNKAHLGFPLFESDGDLMYRRVFEYAEDVVMNLKWLEPKEMIIFDRLEPTVQNLKGNYAFYGPSTAYDGYAWEKDYWKLHEFVDMTRPKSAESGAQFNFPDRPDFKRKRKEGNPLIGD
;
A
#
# COMPACT_ATOMS: atom_id res chain seq x y z
N MET A 1 18.53 68.11 -37.33
CA MET A 1 17.59 67.02 -37.58
C MET A 1 18.07 65.77 -36.79
N ARG A 2 17.43 65.46 -35.65
CA ARG A 2 17.78 64.28 -34.84
C ARG A 2 16.70 63.22 -35.10
N ILE A 3 17.09 62.09 -35.70
CA ILE A 3 16.24 60.92 -35.94
C ILE A 3 16.24 60.08 -34.68
N ALA A 4 15.09 60.02 -33.99
CA ALA A 4 14.89 59.12 -32.86
C ALA A 4 14.43 57.75 -33.42
N CYS A 5 15.31 56.72 -33.32
CA CYS A 5 14.90 55.35 -33.60
C CYS A 5 14.11 54.80 -32.42
N LEU A 6 12.83 54.60 -32.59
CA LEU A 6 11.96 53.91 -31.63
C LEU A 6 12.14 52.39 -31.81
N PHE A 7 12.82 51.75 -30.83
CA PHE A 7 12.88 50.28 -30.76
C PHE A 7 11.56 49.78 -30.15
N LEU A 8 10.74 49.22 -30.98
CA LEU A 8 9.51 48.50 -30.55
C LEU A 8 9.95 47.13 -30.10
N ILE A 9 10.06 46.93 -28.75
CA ILE A 9 10.27 45.59 -28.17
C ILE A 9 8.95 44.86 -28.24
N LEU A 10 8.85 43.90 -29.19
CA LEU A 10 7.77 42.97 -29.30
C LEU A 10 7.84 42.00 -28.09
N PHE A 11 7.07 42.27 -27.06
CA PHE A 11 6.84 41.34 -25.94
C PHE A 11 5.95 40.19 -26.44
N CYS A 12 6.59 39.12 -26.96
CA CYS A 12 5.88 37.88 -27.29
C CYS A 12 5.59 37.17 -25.96
N PRO A 13 4.33 37.06 -25.47
CA PRO A 13 4.03 36.24 -24.32
C PRO A 13 4.33 34.80 -24.72
N LEU A 14 5.37 34.20 -24.14
CA LEU A 14 5.56 32.77 -24.11
C LEU A 14 4.33 32.20 -23.38
N LEU A 15 3.33 31.77 -24.14
CA LEU A 15 2.26 30.90 -23.66
C LEU A 15 2.94 29.58 -23.27
N THR A 16 3.40 29.48 -22.03
CA THR A 16 3.71 28.19 -21.44
C THR A 16 2.39 27.43 -21.40
N LEU A 17 2.20 26.49 -22.32
CA LEU A 17 1.12 25.50 -22.25
C LEU A 17 1.38 24.70 -20.97
N SER A 18 0.70 25.07 -19.88
CA SER A 18 0.63 24.25 -18.69
C SER A 18 -0.02 22.92 -19.10
N GLN A 19 0.69 21.82 -18.89
CA GLN A 19 0.14 20.49 -19.13
C GLN A 19 -1.03 20.28 -18.17
N SER A 20 -2.12 19.68 -18.64
CA SER A 20 -3.23 19.31 -17.75
C SER A 20 -2.86 18.08 -16.91
N ILE A 21 -3.46 17.95 -15.73
CA ILE A 21 -3.30 16.76 -14.88
C ILE A 21 -3.63 15.46 -15.64
N THR A 22 -4.59 15.51 -16.57
CA THR A 22 -4.96 14.38 -17.42
C THR A 22 -3.87 14.00 -18.43
N GLU A 23 -3.11 14.97 -18.95
CA GLU A 23 -1.97 14.69 -19.83
C GLU A 23 -0.79 14.09 -19.06
N LEU A 24 -0.54 14.58 -17.85
CA LEU A 24 0.47 14.00 -16.95
C LEU A 24 0.09 12.58 -16.56
N GLU A 25 -1.17 12.33 -16.23
CA GLU A 25 -1.68 10.99 -15.92
C GLU A 25 -1.47 10.01 -17.09
N LYS A 26 -1.75 10.40 -18.33
CA LYS A 26 -1.47 9.54 -19.49
C LYS A 26 -0.01 9.15 -19.61
N LYS A 27 0.91 10.08 -19.35
CA LYS A 27 2.35 9.78 -19.34
C LYS A 27 2.71 8.83 -18.20
N MET A 28 2.17 9.07 -16.99
CA MET A 28 2.35 8.18 -15.85
C MET A 28 1.83 6.77 -16.13
N ALA A 29 0.70 6.62 -16.83
CA ALA A 29 0.15 5.32 -17.20
C ALA A 29 1.11 4.53 -18.11
N VAL A 30 1.79 5.18 -19.04
CA VAL A 30 2.83 4.54 -19.88
C VAL A 30 3.97 4.01 -19.02
N PHE A 31 4.45 4.78 -18.05
CA PHE A 31 5.51 4.31 -17.14
C PHE A 31 5.03 3.19 -16.22
N GLN A 32 3.80 3.28 -15.68
CA GLN A 32 3.20 2.20 -14.88
C GLN A 32 3.15 0.87 -15.65
N ASP A 33 2.77 0.90 -16.92
CA ASP A 33 2.76 -0.29 -17.77
C ASP A 33 4.17 -0.77 -18.08
N SER A 34 5.11 0.14 -18.30
CA SER A 34 6.52 -0.16 -18.51
C SER A 34 7.17 -0.82 -17.30
N ILE A 35 6.85 -0.40 -16.08
CA ILE A 35 7.29 -1.08 -14.84
C ILE A 35 6.85 -2.55 -14.86
N GLY A 36 5.59 -2.84 -15.25
CA GLY A 36 5.08 -4.21 -15.31
C GLY A 36 5.67 -5.08 -16.43
N GLY A 37 6.16 -4.47 -17.51
CA GLY A 37 6.63 -5.15 -18.73
C GLY A 37 8.15 -5.19 -18.93
N ALA A 38 8.93 -4.44 -18.12
CA ALA A 38 10.38 -4.33 -18.31
C ALA A 38 11.13 -5.62 -18.00
N ALA A 39 12.20 -5.88 -18.75
CA ALA A 39 12.97 -7.11 -18.68
C ALA A 39 13.88 -7.22 -17.45
N SER A 40 14.29 -6.10 -16.84
CA SER A 40 15.20 -6.08 -15.70
C SER A 40 14.70 -5.15 -14.59
N ALA A 41 15.15 -5.41 -13.35
CA ALA A 41 14.88 -4.56 -12.19
C ALA A 41 15.37 -3.12 -12.40
N GLU A 42 16.55 -2.94 -13.01
CA GLU A 42 17.10 -1.61 -13.31
C GLU A 42 16.15 -0.79 -14.20
N MET A 43 15.60 -1.42 -15.25
CA MET A 43 14.63 -0.75 -16.13
C MET A 43 13.34 -0.42 -15.37
N ARG A 44 12.83 -1.33 -14.52
CA ARG A 44 11.63 -1.10 -13.71
C ARG A 44 11.82 0.04 -12.73
N LEU A 45 12.96 0.11 -12.06
CA LEU A 45 13.33 1.21 -11.17
C LEU A 45 13.41 2.55 -11.93
N ASN A 46 14.07 2.57 -13.09
CA ASN A 46 14.15 3.78 -13.92
C ASN A 46 12.77 4.29 -14.37
N TYR A 47 11.86 3.39 -14.81
CA TYR A 47 10.50 3.79 -15.14
C TYR A 47 9.70 4.26 -13.92
N SER A 48 9.93 3.66 -12.76
CA SER A 48 9.34 4.11 -11.51
C SER A 48 9.83 5.51 -11.11
N ASP A 49 11.10 5.82 -11.29
CA ASP A 49 11.66 7.14 -10.99
C ASP A 49 11.09 8.23 -11.95
N GLN A 50 10.86 7.88 -13.23
CA GLN A 50 10.19 8.77 -14.18
C GLN A 50 8.70 8.97 -13.81
N PHE A 51 8.01 7.90 -13.40
CA PHE A 51 6.65 7.98 -12.87
C PHE A 51 6.59 8.86 -11.62
N GLU A 52 7.51 8.67 -10.68
CA GLU A 52 7.63 9.42 -9.43
C GLU A 52 7.83 10.92 -9.68
N SER A 53 8.69 11.27 -10.65
CA SER A 53 8.92 12.66 -11.04
C SER A 53 7.66 13.34 -11.57
N LEU A 54 6.88 12.66 -12.42
CA LEU A 54 5.60 13.18 -12.90
C LEU A 54 4.54 13.28 -11.80
N LEU A 55 4.52 12.33 -10.85
CA LEU A 55 3.60 12.38 -9.72
C LEU A 55 3.90 13.59 -8.81
N GLN A 56 5.16 13.90 -8.60
CA GLN A 56 5.58 15.10 -7.86
C GLN A 56 5.17 16.38 -8.58
N GLU A 57 5.31 16.45 -9.91
CA GLU A 57 4.81 17.57 -10.72
C GLU A 57 3.27 17.70 -10.56
N VAL A 58 2.54 16.60 -10.56
CA VAL A 58 1.10 16.58 -10.35
C VAL A 58 0.71 17.16 -8.99
N PHE A 59 1.50 16.97 -7.95
CA PHE A 59 1.18 17.49 -6.61
C PHE A 59 1.18 19.04 -6.53
N ASP A 60 1.75 19.72 -7.51
CA ASP A 60 1.68 21.17 -7.63
C ASP A 60 0.32 21.67 -8.17
N TYR A 61 -0.52 20.77 -8.68
CA TYR A 61 -1.87 21.10 -9.16
C TYR A 61 -2.88 21.03 -8.01
N GLU A 62 -3.74 22.02 -7.92
CA GLU A 62 -4.76 22.07 -6.85
C GLU A 62 -5.70 20.86 -6.91
N GLU A 63 -6.02 20.38 -8.12
CA GLU A 63 -6.87 19.23 -8.37
C GLU A 63 -6.25 17.89 -7.98
N ALA A 64 -4.92 17.80 -7.78
CA ALA A 64 -4.23 16.54 -7.45
C ALA A 64 -4.82 15.83 -6.24
N PHE A 65 -5.33 16.59 -5.29
CA PHE A 65 -5.93 16.04 -4.07
C PHE A 65 -7.29 15.36 -4.32
N THR A 66 -8.05 15.80 -5.32
CA THR A 66 -9.41 15.31 -5.61
C THR A 66 -9.52 14.46 -6.86
N TYR A 67 -8.59 14.61 -7.81
CA TYR A 67 -8.61 13.89 -9.07
C TYR A 67 -8.39 12.38 -8.88
N ASN A 68 -9.20 11.54 -9.54
CA ASN A 68 -9.26 10.10 -9.23
C ASN A 68 -8.15 9.24 -9.86
N PHE A 69 -7.39 9.77 -10.82
CA PHE A 69 -6.35 9.03 -11.56
C PHE A 69 -6.86 7.68 -12.11
N PRO A 70 -7.89 7.67 -12.98
CA PRO A 70 -8.49 6.44 -13.48
C PRO A 70 -7.54 5.62 -14.36
N ALA A 71 -6.54 6.24 -14.99
CA ALA A 71 -5.56 5.55 -15.82
C ALA A 71 -4.42 4.87 -15.02
N LEU A 72 -4.43 4.99 -13.69
CA LEU A 72 -3.40 4.40 -12.81
C LEU A 72 -3.96 3.27 -11.92
N PRO A 73 -4.46 2.14 -12.49
CA PRO A 73 -5.10 1.07 -11.69
C PRO A 73 -4.12 0.29 -10.80
N LYS A 74 -2.82 0.30 -11.10
CA LYS A 74 -1.79 -0.44 -10.33
C LYS A 74 -1.20 0.38 -9.17
N VAL A 75 -1.62 1.63 -9.02
CA VAL A 75 -1.24 2.50 -7.89
C VAL A 75 -2.35 2.45 -6.86
N SER A 76 -2.02 2.11 -5.63
CA SER A 76 -2.95 2.29 -4.52
C SER A 76 -3.16 3.78 -4.25
N LYS A 77 -4.41 4.20 -4.15
CA LYS A 77 -4.84 5.59 -3.96
C LYS A 77 -5.89 5.64 -2.85
N LEU A 78 -5.42 5.65 -1.60
CA LEU A 78 -6.29 5.67 -0.44
C LEU A 78 -6.56 7.11 0.00
N LYS A 79 -7.80 7.40 0.36
CA LYS A 79 -8.22 8.69 0.91
C LYS A 79 -9.26 8.44 2.00
N PRO A 80 -9.05 8.92 3.25
CA PRO A 80 -10.04 8.79 4.29
C PRO A 80 -11.24 9.72 4.03
N GLU A 81 -12.39 9.42 4.65
CA GLU A 81 -13.61 10.21 4.52
C GLU A 81 -13.47 11.63 5.04
N ASP A 82 -12.59 11.88 6.02
CA ASP A 82 -12.32 13.21 6.57
C ASP A 82 -11.42 14.07 5.67
N GLU A 83 -10.99 13.52 4.54
CA GLU A 83 -10.15 14.19 3.53
C GLU A 83 -8.87 14.83 4.10
N SER A 84 -8.34 14.31 5.19
CA SER A 84 -7.15 14.85 5.86
C SER A 84 -5.87 14.65 5.06
N PHE A 85 -5.81 13.61 4.24
CA PHE A 85 -4.70 13.31 3.33
C PHE A 85 -5.15 12.41 2.18
N ARG A 86 -4.22 12.15 1.26
CA ARG A 86 -4.33 11.12 0.23
C ARG A 86 -3.03 10.33 0.18
N LEU A 87 -3.12 9.01 0.15
CA LEU A 87 -1.97 8.12 0.06
C LEU A 87 -1.86 7.59 -1.38
N PHE A 88 -0.65 7.68 -1.95
CA PHE A 88 -0.26 7.06 -3.22
C PHE A 88 0.83 6.04 -2.95
N ASN A 89 0.68 4.82 -3.46
CA ASN A 89 1.61 3.75 -3.13
C ASN A 89 1.66 2.70 -4.25
N TRP A 90 2.86 2.27 -4.63
CA TRP A 90 3.07 1.23 -5.64
C TRP A 90 4.32 0.41 -5.35
N ASN A 91 4.39 -0.79 -5.94
CA ASN A 91 5.53 -1.68 -5.86
C ASN A 91 6.25 -1.83 -7.19
N ILE A 92 7.51 -2.20 -7.10
CA ILE A 92 8.41 -2.45 -8.22
C ILE A 92 9.02 -3.83 -7.97
N PRO A 93 8.62 -4.89 -8.72
CA PRO A 93 9.24 -6.21 -8.58
C PRO A 93 10.73 -6.15 -8.96
N LEU A 94 11.59 -6.81 -8.19
CA LEU A 94 13.01 -6.95 -8.46
C LEU A 94 13.30 -8.32 -9.11
N ASP A 95 14.55 -8.53 -9.58
CA ASP A 95 14.90 -9.74 -10.34
C ASP A 95 15.12 -10.97 -9.45
N ASP A 96 15.41 -10.74 -8.18
CA ASP A 96 15.68 -11.75 -7.15
C ASP A 96 14.44 -12.21 -6.37
N GLY A 97 13.25 -11.76 -6.78
CA GLY A 97 11.99 -12.03 -6.09
C GLY A 97 11.63 -11.02 -5.01
N ASN A 98 12.53 -10.10 -4.67
CA ASN A 98 12.25 -8.98 -3.78
C ASN A 98 11.40 -7.90 -4.45
N HIS A 99 10.94 -6.94 -3.67
CA HIS A 99 10.18 -5.80 -4.14
C HIS A 99 10.79 -4.50 -3.61
N ALA A 100 10.74 -3.45 -4.43
CA ALA A 100 10.92 -2.09 -3.96
C ALA A 100 9.57 -1.37 -3.95
N PHE A 101 9.40 -0.41 -3.06
CA PHE A 101 8.14 0.30 -2.86
C PHE A 101 8.32 1.80 -2.91
N ARG A 102 7.25 2.50 -3.24
CA ARG A 102 7.15 3.96 -3.17
C ARG A 102 5.86 4.34 -2.48
N MET A 103 5.92 5.31 -1.57
CA MET A 103 4.73 5.83 -0.90
C MET A 103 4.81 7.34 -0.67
N TYR A 104 3.68 8.00 -0.94
CA TYR A 104 3.47 9.41 -0.69
C TYR A 104 2.20 9.64 0.11
N VAL A 105 2.28 10.49 1.10
CA VAL A 105 1.14 11.05 1.83
C VAL A 105 0.99 12.49 1.41
N LEU A 106 0.02 12.76 0.53
CA LEU A 106 -0.31 14.09 0.00
C LEU A 106 -1.33 14.75 0.93
N PHE A 107 -1.04 15.95 1.39
CA PHE A 107 -1.96 16.79 2.16
C PHE A 107 -2.68 17.78 1.25
N PRO A 108 -3.83 18.35 1.68
CA PRO A 108 -4.44 19.47 0.97
C PRO A 108 -3.42 20.59 0.71
N LYS A 109 -3.53 21.25 -0.47
CA LYS A 109 -2.63 22.30 -0.97
C LYS A 109 -1.24 21.81 -1.40
N GLY A 110 -1.10 20.56 -1.84
CA GLY A 110 0.07 20.05 -2.54
C GLY A 110 1.28 19.67 -1.69
N LYS A 111 1.24 19.90 -0.37
CA LYS A 111 2.35 19.42 0.49
C LYS A 111 2.27 17.92 0.67
N TYR A 112 3.42 17.26 0.66
CA TYR A 112 3.49 15.81 0.83
C TYR A 112 4.63 15.36 1.73
N VAL A 113 4.53 14.12 2.21
CA VAL A 113 5.59 13.36 2.84
C VAL A 113 5.88 12.14 1.96
N ARG A 114 7.13 11.97 1.56
CA ARG A 114 7.63 10.77 0.90
C ARG A 114 8.14 9.81 1.97
N PHE A 115 7.75 8.55 1.86
CA PHE A 115 8.29 7.48 2.68
C PHE A 115 9.32 6.71 1.86
N GLU A 116 10.49 6.47 2.44
CA GLU A 116 11.61 5.80 1.79
C GLU A 116 11.63 4.32 2.20
N ASP A 117 11.56 3.45 1.19
CA ASP A 117 11.80 2.03 1.34
C ASP A 117 13.30 1.82 1.57
N SER A 118 13.71 1.79 2.82
CA SER A 118 15.12 1.90 3.23
C SER A 118 15.66 0.65 3.91
N ARG A 119 14.79 -0.31 4.25
CA ARG A 119 15.17 -1.50 5.02
C ARG A 119 14.07 -2.56 5.03
N GLU A 120 14.44 -3.78 5.39
CA GLU A 120 13.49 -4.87 5.59
C GLU A 120 12.65 -4.69 6.87
N LEU A 121 11.41 -5.16 6.80
CA LEU A 121 10.51 -5.21 7.96
C LEU A 121 10.92 -6.35 8.88
N SER A 122 11.24 -6.02 10.13
CA SER A 122 11.55 -6.97 11.18
C SER A 122 10.44 -7.06 12.24
N ARG A 123 10.43 -8.12 13.04
CA ARG A 123 9.49 -8.25 14.15
C ARG A 123 9.72 -7.24 15.28
N GLU A 124 10.93 -6.72 15.42
CA GLU A 124 11.23 -5.66 16.39
C GLU A 124 10.45 -4.38 16.07
N ASP A 125 10.08 -4.18 14.80
CA ASP A 125 9.32 -3.03 14.36
C ASP A 125 7.87 -3.04 14.85
N GLU A 126 7.35 -4.19 15.30
CA GLU A 126 6.02 -4.25 15.90
C GLU A 126 5.91 -3.41 17.18
N ASN A 127 7.03 -2.97 17.77
CA ASN A 127 7.10 -2.28 19.07
C ASN A 127 7.55 -0.82 18.98
N ARG A 128 7.64 -0.20 17.79
CA ARG A 128 8.15 1.17 17.69
C ARG A 128 7.51 1.99 16.57
N GLU A 129 7.61 3.32 16.69
CA GLU A 129 7.34 4.25 15.61
C GLU A 129 8.43 4.14 14.53
N LEU A 130 8.06 4.37 13.26
CA LEU A 130 8.97 4.48 12.13
C LEU A 130 8.78 5.83 11.47
N LYS A 131 9.88 6.58 11.31
CA LYS A 131 9.89 7.81 10.53
C LYS A 131 9.79 7.49 9.04
N PRO A 132 9.51 8.50 8.20
CA PRO A 132 9.43 8.30 6.75
C PRO A 132 10.70 7.69 6.13
N ASP A 133 11.88 7.99 6.66
CA ASP A 133 13.19 7.48 6.24
C ASP A 133 13.54 6.10 6.85
N GLU A 134 12.68 5.56 7.68
CA GLU A 134 12.81 4.24 8.32
C GLU A 134 11.75 3.25 7.84
N TRP A 135 11.00 3.58 6.77
CA TRP A 135 9.95 2.71 6.25
C TRP A 135 10.53 1.48 5.57
N TYR A 136 9.82 0.36 5.69
CA TYR A 136 10.24 -0.97 5.25
C TYR A 136 9.69 -1.39 3.88
N GLY A 137 8.82 -0.57 3.28
CA GLY A 137 8.16 -0.91 2.03
C GLY A 137 6.95 -1.84 2.19
N ALA A 138 5.79 -1.42 1.67
CA ALA A 138 4.59 -2.23 1.57
C ALA A 138 3.60 -1.60 0.58
N ILE A 139 2.64 -2.36 0.04
CA ILE A 139 1.43 -1.84 -0.61
C ILE A 139 0.31 -1.83 0.40
N TYR A 140 -0.17 -0.65 0.74
CA TYR A 140 -1.39 -0.50 1.52
C TYR A 140 -2.60 -0.47 0.59
N TYR A 141 -3.56 -1.37 0.81
CA TYR A 141 -4.73 -1.55 -0.05
C TYR A 141 -6.05 -1.23 0.65
N ASP A 142 -6.02 -0.97 1.97
CA ASP A 142 -7.19 -0.53 2.73
C ASP A 142 -6.79 0.41 3.86
N LEU A 143 -7.73 1.24 4.31
CA LEU A 143 -7.52 2.26 5.30
C LEU A 143 -8.77 2.43 6.17
N LEU A 144 -8.59 2.32 7.50
CA LEU A 144 -9.66 2.45 8.49
C LEU A 144 -9.32 3.57 9.48
N PRO A 145 -10.08 4.68 9.51
CA PRO A 145 -9.91 5.71 10.52
C PRO A 145 -10.44 5.22 11.87
N VAL A 146 -9.66 5.41 12.92
CA VAL A 146 -10.05 5.11 14.31
C VAL A 146 -9.75 6.30 15.20
N LYS A 147 -10.52 6.45 16.28
CA LYS A 147 -10.34 7.55 17.23
C LYS A 147 -9.87 7.04 18.57
N VAL A 148 -8.77 7.63 19.05
CA VAL A 148 -8.32 7.48 20.44
C VAL A 148 -8.44 8.85 21.11
N LYS A 149 -9.31 8.96 22.08
CA LYS A 149 -9.66 10.25 22.71
C LYS A 149 -10.15 11.29 21.68
N ARG A 150 -9.33 12.28 21.34
CA ARG A 150 -9.67 13.37 20.39
C ARG A 150 -8.84 13.31 19.10
N GLU A 151 -7.94 12.37 18.99
CA GLU A 151 -7.04 12.23 17.85
C GLU A 151 -7.53 11.11 16.93
N THR A 152 -7.37 11.32 15.63
CA THR A 152 -7.66 10.30 14.62
C THR A 152 -6.37 9.63 14.19
N TYR A 153 -6.39 8.32 14.16
CA TYR A 153 -5.34 7.43 13.67
C TYR A 153 -5.89 6.63 12.49
N TYR A 154 -5.02 6.26 11.54
CA TYR A 154 -5.46 5.57 10.33
C TYR A 154 -4.79 4.20 10.27
N THR A 155 -5.57 3.17 10.57
CA THR A 155 -5.12 1.78 10.42
C THR A 155 -5.00 1.47 8.95
N LEU A 156 -3.83 1.04 8.52
CA LEU A 156 -3.51 0.62 7.17
C LEU A 156 -3.45 -0.91 7.09
N ILE A 157 -4.04 -1.47 6.06
CA ILE A 157 -3.94 -2.89 5.75
C ILE A 157 -3.05 -3.03 4.52
N GLY A 158 -1.97 -3.81 4.65
CA GLY A 158 -0.91 -3.85 3.65
C GLY A 158 -0.38 -5.23 3.32
N TRP A 159 0.43 -5.24 2.27
CA TRP A 159 1.16 -6.40 1.78
C TRP A 159 2.59 -6.00 1.43
N ASP A 160 3.53 -6.82 1.86
CA ASP A 160 4.94 -6.77 1.49
C ASP A 160 5.29 -8.11 0.83
N GLY A 161 5.80 -8.05 -0.42
CA GLY A 161 6.22 -9.24 -1.18
C GLY A 161 7.43 -9.93 -0.58
N ASN A 162 8.15 -9.23 0.31
CA ASN A 162 9.33 -9.68 1.01
C ASN A 162 10.38 -10.27 0.06
N ASP A 163 10.48 -11.59 -0.02
CA ASP A 163 11.49 -12.29 -0.84
C ASP A 163 10.89 -13.48 -1.62
N ALA A 164 11.75 -14.31 -2.22
CA ALA A 164 11.34 -15.47 -2.98
C ALA A 164 10.84 -16.65 -2.11
N ILE A 165 10.91 -16.55 -0.78
CA ILE A 165 10.64 -17.62 0.17
C ILE A 165 9.40 -17.33 1.01
N THR A 166 9.25 -16.08 1.46
CA THR A 166 8.12 -15.66 2.30
C THR A 166 7.48 -14.36 1.80
N THR A 167 6.23 -14.19 2.18
CA THR A 167 5.43 -12.99 1.95
C THR A 167 4.89 -12.50 3.27
N LYS A 168 4.62 -11.19 3.40
CA LYS A 168 4.09 -10.59 4.62
C LYS A 168 2.78 -9.86 4.36
N LYS A 169 1.84 -9.98 5.29
CA LYS A 169 0.72 -9.05 5.47
C LYS A 169 1.01 -8.17 6.67
N VAL A 170 0.54 -6.92 6.60
CA VAL A 170 0.84 -5.92 7.62
C VAL A 170 -0.41 -5.16 8.02
N LEU A 171 -0.61 -5.00 9.32
CA LEU A 171 -1.44 -3.95 9.88
C LEU A 171 -0.50 -2.87 10.43
N ASP A 172 -0.65 -1.65 9.98
CA ASP A 172 0.14 -0.52 10.47
C ASP A 172 -0.76 0.65 10.84
N VAL A 173 -0.20 1.69 11.44
CA VAL A 173 -0.94 2.89 11.82
C VAL A 173 -0.24 4.11 11.24
N LEU A 174 -0.90 4.82 10.32
CA LEU A 174 -0.43 6.13 9.87
C LEU A 174 -0.88 7.20 10.86
N VAL A 175 0.07 7.97 11.34
CA VAL A 175 -0.12 9.05 12.31
C VAL A 175 0.22 10.38 11.65
N LEU A 176 -0.75 11.28 11.61
CA LEU A 176 -0.54 12.64 11.12
C LEU A 176 -0.06 13.54 12.26
N LYS A 177 0.92 14.38 11.98
CA LYS A 177 1.46 15.37 12.91
C LYS A 177 1.23 16.78 12.37
N LYS A 178 1.32 17.77 13.24
CA LYS A 178 1.26 19.19 12.86
C LYS A 178 2.26 19.52 11.75
N LYS A 179 1.94 20.54 10.94
CA LYS A 179 2.77 21.03 9.82
C LYS A 179 2.95 20.00 8.69
N ASN A 180 1.92 19.19 8.40
CA ASN A 180 1.92 18.20 7.32
C ASN A 180 3.09 17.21 7.43
N LYS A 181 3.30 16.67 8.62
CA LYS A 181 4.22 15.57 8.88
C LYS A 181 3.43 14.30 9.15
N ALA A 182 4.04 13.16 8.84
CA ALA A 182 3.48 11.84 9.11
C ALA A 182 4.57 10.87 9.57
N HIS A 183 4.18 9.83 10.29
CA HIS A 183 5.02 8.68 10.61
C HIS A 183 4.14 7.43 10.69
N LEU A 184 4.75 6.25 10.77
CA LEU A 184 4.05 4.98 10.95
C LEU A 184 4.27 4.45 12.36
N GLY A 185 3.24 3.76 12.87
CA GLY A 185 3.27 3.09 14.17
C GLY A 185 2.68 3.91 15.30
N PHE A 186 1.67 3.32 15.93
CA PHE A 186 1.09 3.74 17.21
C PHE A 186 0.51 2.49 17.89
N PRO A 187 0.64 2.33 19.23
CA PRO A 187 0.28 1.11 19.93
C PRO A 187 -1.24 0.92 19.98
N LEU A 188 -1.80 0.27 18.96
CA LEU A 188 -3.24 0.02 18.83
C LEU A 188 -3.62 -1.46 18.77
N PHE A 189 -2.70 -2.38 18.48
CA PHE A 189 -3.05 -3.78 18.25
C PHE A 189 -2.72 -4.64 19.47
N GLU A 190 -3.73 -5.22 20.10
CA GLU A 190 -3.51 -6.17 21.19
C GLU A 190 -2.82 -7.44 20.69
N SER A 191 -1.79 -7.87 21.41
CA SER A 191 -1.16 -9.17 21.24
C SER A 191 -0.57 -9.62 22.57
N ASP A 192 -0.98 -10.79 23.05
CA ASP A 192 -0.47 -11.40 24.31
C ASP A 192 -0.57 -10.46 25.54
N GLY A 193 -1.54 -9.55 25.56
CA GLY A 193 -1.77 -8.59 26.65
C GLY A 193 -1.04 -7.26 26.51
N ASP A 194 -0.18 -7.10 25.50
CA ASP A 194 0.50 -5.85 25.17
C ASP A 194 -0.14 -5.17 23.95
N LEU A 195 0.12 -3.86 23.75
CA LEU A 195 -0.29 -3.14 22.58
C LEU A 195 0.88 -2.93 21.63
N MET A 196 0.77 -3.49 20.44
CA MET A 196 1.74 -3.39 19.37
C MET A 196 1.49 -2.20 18.46
N TYR A 197 2.55 -1.61 17.91
CA TYR A 197 2.49 -0.47 17.00
C TYR A 197 2.07 -0.89 15.58
N ARG A 198 2.35 -2.15 15.21
CA ARG A 198 1.90 -2.83 13.99
C ARG A 198 1.82 -4.33 14.21
N ARG A 199 1.23 -5.03 13.25
CA ARG A 199 1.22 -6.51 13.22
C ARG A 199 1.79 -6.99 11.91
N VAL A 200 2.69 -7.98 11.99
CA VAL A 200 3.33 -8.61 10.84
C VAL A 200 2.94 -10.08 10.80
N PHE A 201 2.37 -10.48 9.68
CA PHE A 201 1.95 -11.86 9.41
C PHE A 201 2.82 -12.40 8.27
N GLU A 202 3.80 -13.21 8.59
CA GLU A 202 4.73 -13.78 7.62
C GLU A 202 4.37 -15.24 7.34
N TYR A 203 4.36 -15.62 6.06
CA TYR A 203 3.95 -16.92 5.58
C TYR A 203 4.68 -17.29 4.28
N ALA A 204 4.59 -18.57 3.86
CA ALA A 204 5.26 -19.06 2.66
C ALA A 204 4.80 -18.31 1.39
N GLU A 205 5.73 -18.03 0.47
CA GLU A 205 5.46 -17.25 -0.75
C GLU A 205 4.42 -17.92 -1.67
N ASP A 206 4.37 -19.25 -1.70
CA ASP A 206 3.50 -20.03 -2.57
C ASP A 206 2.04 -20.16 -2.08
N VAL A 207 1.71 -19.63 -0.91
CA VAL A 207 0.34 -19.59 -0.36
C VAL A 207 -0.24 -18.17 -0.37
N VAL A 208 -1.54 -18.05 -0.12
CA VAL A 208 -2.24 -16.76 -0.05
C VAL A 208 -2.94 -16.64 1.28
N MET A 209 -2.62 -15.60 2.03
CA MET A 209 -3.30 -15.22 3.27
C MET A 209 -4.29 -14.08 3.02
N ASN A 210 -5.51 -14.21 3.55
CA ASN A 210 -6.47 -13.12 3.59
C ASN A 210 -6.22 -12.24 4.82
N LEU A 211 -6.27 -10.94 4.61
CA LEU A 211 -6.31 -9.92 5.66
C LEU A 211 -7.15 -8.76 5.12
N LYS A 212 -8.31 -8.48 5.71
CA LYS A 212 -9.26 -7.48 5.19
C LYS A 212 -10.23 -6.99 6.25
N TRP A 213 -10.76 -5.79 6.05
CA TRP A 213 -11.94 -5.33 6.76
C TRP A 213 -13.18 -6.11 6.34
N LEU A 214 -14.00 -6.51 7.30
CA LEU A 214 -15.27 -7.19 7.08
C LEU A 214 -16.40 -6.41 7.75
N GLU A 215 -17.07 -5.56 6.98
CA GLU A 215 -18.07 -4.62 7.45
C GLU A 215 -19.22 -5.26 8.23
N PRO A 216 -19.83 -6.40 7.82
CA PRO A 216 -20.90 -7.02 8.58
C PRO A 216 -20.50 -7.50 9.98
N LYS A 217 -19.22 -7.64 10.26
CA LYS A 217 -18.68 -8.01 11.57
C LYS A 217 -18.01 -6.87 12.29
N GLU A 218 -17.77 -5.74 11.60
CA GLU A 218 -16.99 -4.61 12.10
C GLU A 218 -15.61 -5.05 12.64
N MET A 219 -14.94 -5.93 11.89
CA MET A 219 -13.66 -6.52 12.25
C MET A 219 -12.68 -6.54 11.10
N ILE A 220 -11.39 -6.40 11.40
CA ILE A 220 -10.31 -6.79 10.51
C ILE A 220 -10.12 -8.29 10.65
N ILE A 221 -10.55 -9.08 9.65
CA ILE A 221 -10.46 -10.53 9.66
C ILE A 221 -9.23 -10.99 8.90
N PHE A 222 -8.59 -12.04 9.42
CA PHE A 222 -7.44 -12.65 8.78
C PHE A 222 -7.40 -14.17 9.00
N ASP A 223 -6.75 -14.86 8.06
CA ASP A 223 -6.51 -16.30 8.18
C ASP A 223 -5.51 -16.54 9.33
N ARG A 224 -5.82 -17.46 10.22
CA ARG A 224 -4.89 -17.91 11.24
C ARG A 224 -3.74 -18.66 10.57
N LEU A 225 -2.51 -18.23 10.84
CA LEU A 225 -1.31 -18.85 10.29
C LEU A 225 -0.79 -19.94 11.21
N GLU A 226 -0.52 -21.11 10.62
CA GLU A 226 0.06 -22.26 11.35
C GLU A 226 1.20 -22.89 10.53
N PRO A 227 2.21 -23.44 11.19
CA PRO A 227 3.23 -24.20 10.49
C PRO A 227 2.64 -25.50 9.95
N THR A 228 2.96 -25.87 8.72
CA THR A 228 2.50 -27.12 8.08
C THR A 228 2.90 -28.36 8.89
N VAL A 229 3.98 -28.28 9.67
CA VAL A 229 4.45 -29.31 10.60
C VAL A 229 4.94 -28.65 11.88
N GLN A 230 4.59 -29.20 13.03
CA GLN A 230 4.86 -28.61 14.34
C GLN A 230 6.35 -28.33 14.62
N ASN A 231 7.26 -29.18 14.14
CA ASN A 231 8.71 -29.01 14.32
C ASN A 231 9.30 -27.85 13.49
N LEU A 232 8.51 -27.22 12.61
CA LEU A 232 8.89 -26.05 11.81
C LEU A 232 8.38 -24.74 12.40
N LYS A 233 7.92 -24.75 13.65
CA LYS A 233 7.49 -23.54 14.35
C LYS A 233 8.62 -22.50 14.39
N GLY A 234 8.29 -21.27 13.90
CA GLY A 234 9.25 -20.16 13.77
C GLY A 234 9.98 -20.10 12.42
N ASN A 235 9.80 -21.09 11.54
CA ASN A 235 10.28 -21.03 10.16
C ASN A 235 9.12 -20.69 9.22
N TYR A 236 8.96 -19.41 8.89
CA TYR A 236 7.81 -18.88 8.16
C TYR A 236 7.71 -19.34 6.70
N ALA A 237 8.78 -19.87 6.12
CA ALA A 237 8.73 -20.54 4.82
C ALA A 237 7.79 -21.77 4.78
N PHE A 238 7.34 -22.24 5.95
CA PHE A 238 6.43 -23.36 6.12
C PHE A 238 5.11 -22.99 6.79
N TYR A 239 4.81 -21.69 6.90
CA TYR A 239 3.54 -21.23 7.45
C TYR A 239 2.52 -21.00 6.34
N GLY A 240 1.29 -21.37 6.61
CA GLY A 240 0.16 -21.10 5.73
C GLY A 240 -1.13 -20.91 6.51
N PRO A 241 -2.21 -20.50 5.81
CA PRO A 241 -3.53 -20.40 6.40
C PRO A 241 -4.04 -21.75 6.92
N SER A 242 -4.51 -21.76 8.15
CA SER A 242 -5.30 -22.87 8.69
C SER A 242 -6.78 -22.74 8.27
N THR A 243 -7.65 -23.59 8.79
CA THR A 243 -9.10 -23.49 8.55
C THR A 243 -9.78 -22.49 9.47
N ALA A 244 -9.07 -21.90 10.42
CA ALA A 244 -9.57 -20.94 11.39
C ALA A 244 -9.26 -19.49 10.97
N TYR A 245 -10.10 -18.58 11.47
CA TYR A 245 -9.92 -17.15 11.31
C TYR A 245 -9.72 -16.48 12.65
N ASP A 246 -8.85 -15.50 12.69
CA ASP A 246 -8.75 -14.56 13.79
C ASP A 246 -9.18 -13.18 13.31
N GLY A 247 -9.40 -12.25 14.22
CA GLY A 247 -9.80 -10.90 13.85
C GLY A 247 -9.53 -9.87 14.91
N TYR A 248 -9.44 -8.62 14.48
CA TYR A 248 -9.35 -7.46 15.34
C TYR A 248 -10.66 -6.68 15.31
N ALA A 249 -11.30 -6.50 16.48
CA ALA A 249 -12.43 -5.60 16.67
C ALA A 249 -11.98 -4.32 17.38
N TRP A 250 -12.58 -3.18 17.02
CA TRP A 250 -12.29 -1.92 17.70
C TRP A 250 -13.02 -1.84 19.04
N GLU A 251 -12.30 -1.93 20.14
CA GLU A 251 -12.82 -1.89 21.49
C GLU A 251 -11.95 -1.00 22.40
N LYS A 252 -12.55 -0.11 23.19
CA LYS A 252 -11.86 0.69 24.22
C LYS A 252 -10.60 1.43 23.73
N ASP A 253 -10.67 2.03 22.55
CA ASP A 253 -9.57 2.80 21.94
C ASP A 253 -8.38 1.96 21.43
N TYR A 254 -8.56 0.67 21.16
CA TYR A 254 -7.56 -0.21 20.53
C TYR A 254 -8.21 -1.35 19.74
N TRP A 255 -7.45 -2.01 18.89
CA TRP A 255 -7.83 -3.21 18.16
C TRP A 255 -7.61 -4.44 19.04
N LYS A 256 -8.70 -4.99 19.58
CA LYS A 256 -8.69 -6.17 20.41
C LYS A 256 -8.67 -7.45 19.57
N LEU A 257 -7.75 -8.36 19.87
CA LEU A 257 -7.66 -9.66 19.22
C LEU A 257 -8.79 -10.59 19.66
N HIS A 258 -9.46 -11.18 18.69
CA HIS A 258 -10.43 -12.26 18.84
C HIS A 258 -9.93 -13.47 18.07
N GLU A 259 -9.62 -14.53 18.78
CA GLU A 259 -9.22 -15.80 18.17
C GLU A 259 -10.45 -16.63 17.78
N PHE A 260 -10.30 -17.48 16.76
CA PHE A 260 -11.32 -18.42 16.28
C PHE A 260 -12.67 -17.75 15.95
N VAL A 261 -12.63 -16.69 15.16
CA VAL A 261 -13.83 -15.96 14.75
C VAL A 261 -14.72 -16.86 13.90
N ASP A 262 -15.97 -17.02 14.34
CA ASP A 262 -16.98 -17.76 13.57
C ASP A 262 -17.37 -16.98 12.31
N MET A 263 -17.07 -17.54 11.15
CA MET A 263 -17.38 -16.98 9.83
C MET A 263 -18.71 -17.46 9.27
N THR A 264 -19.47 -18.29 9.98
CA THR A 264 -20.80 -18.72 9.57
C THR A 264 -21.77 -17.53 9.56
N ARG A 265 -22.69 -17.51 8.59
CA ARG A 265 -23.71 -16.46 8.52
C ARG A 265 -24.67 -16.60 9.70
N PRO A 266 -25.09 -15.49 10.33
CA PRO A 266 -26.23 -15.54 11.26
C PRO A 266 -27.44 -16.10 10.52
N LYS A 267 -28.17 -17.03 11.12
CA LYS A 267 -29.34 -17.69 10.52
C LYS A 267 -30.52 -16.75 10.18
N SER A 268 -30.41 -15.44 10.41
CA SER A 268 -31.47 -14.44 10.24
C SER A 268 -31.32 -13.52 9.03
N ALA A 269 -30.37 -13.73 8.12
CA ALA A 269 -30.24 -12.94 6.89
C ALA A 269 -30.85 -13.70 5.70
N GLU A 270 -32.19 -13.86 5.68
CA GLU A 270 -32.94 -14.07 4.44
C GLU A 270 -32.99 -12.75 3.67
N SER A 271 -32.02 -12.52 2.80
CA SER A 271 -32.21 -11.70 1.59
C SER A 271 -31.04 -11.95 0.64
N GLY A 272 -31.38 -12.30 -0.59
CA GLY A 272 -30.54 -12.79 -1.68
C GLY A 272 -29.46 -11.84 -2.22
N ALA A 273 -28.57 -11.37 -1.40
CA ALA A 273 -27.34 -10.75 -1.87
C ALA A 273 -26.32 -11.86 -2.10
N GLN A 274 -26.07 -12.21 -3.36
CA GLN A 274 -24.89 -12.97 -3.73
C GLN A 274 -23.66 -12.16 -3.31
N PHE A 275 -22.86 -12.71 -2.39
CA PHE A 275 -21.54 -12.18 -2.08
C PHE A 275 -20.65 -12.43 -3.31
N ASN A 276 -20.50 -11.43 -4.15
CA ASN A 276 -19.42 -11.39 -5.10
C ASN A 276 -18.16 -11.01 -4.30
N PHE A 277 -17.27 -11.99 -4.11
CA PHE A 277 -15.90 -11.68 -3.70
C PHE A 277 -15.32 -10.76 -4.78
N PRO A 278 -14.71 -9.60 -4.42
CA PRO A 278 -14.00 -8.82 -5.41
C PRO A 278 -12.97 -9.73 -6.07
N ASP A 279 -12.96 -9.74 -7.39
CA ASP A 279 -12.04 -10.54 -8.19
C ASP A 279 -10.62 -10.30 -7.69
N ARG A 280 -9.92 -11.40 -7.42
CA ARG A 280 -8.50 -11.38 -7.09
C ARG A 280 -7.78 -10.58 -8.16
N PRO A 281 -6.83 -9.68 -7.82
CA PRO A 281 -5.91 -9.18 -8.81
C PRO A 281 -5.27 -10.38 -9.50
N ASP A 282 -5.53 -10.52 -10.79
CA ASP A 282 -5.12 -11.66 -11.59
C ASP A 282 -3.60 -11.58 -11.82
N PHE A 283 -2.82 -12.01 -10.84
CA PHE A 283 -1.41 -12.30 -11.01
C PHE A 283 -1.30 -13.62 -11.78
N LYS A 284 -1.49 -13.57 -13.10
CA LYS A 284 -1.20 -14.70 -13.97
C LYS A 284 0.28 -15.02 -13.91
N ARG A 285 0.65 -15.98 -13.06
CA ARG A 285 1.94 -16.67 -13.17
C ARG A 285 2.02 -17.29 -14.58
N LYS A 286 2.95 -16.81 -15.42
CA LYS A 286 3.44 -17.62 -16.53
C LYS A 286 4.14 -18.83 -15.91
N ARG A 287 3.46 -19.99 -15.89
CA ARG A 287 4.15 -21.27 -15.69
C ARG A 287 5.30 -21.29 -16.68
N LYS A 288 6.54 -21.31 -16.20
CA LYS A 288 7.67 -21.77 -17.00
C LYS A 288 7.36 -23.23 -17.31
N GLU A 289 7.10 -23.53 -18.58
CA GLU A 289 7.03 -24.90 -19.06
C GLU A 289 8.33 -25.58 -18.68
N GLY A 290 8.22 -26.64 -17.90
CA GLY A 290 9.35 -27.43 -17.46
C GLY A 290 10.11 -27.98 -18.65
N ASN A 291 11.39 -27.78 -18.63
CA ASN A 291 12.36 -28.47 -19.51
C ASN A 291 12.23 -29.96 -19.28
N PRO A 292 11.97 -30.79 -20.32
CA PRO A 292 12.02 -32.25 -20.19
C PRO A 292 13.46 -32.70 -20.20
N LEU A 293 14.00 -33.06 -19.09
CA LEU A 293 15.21 -33.86 -18.90
C LEU A 293 14.82 -34.86 -17.82
N ILE A 294 14.93 -36.12 -17.98
CA ILE A 294 15.83 -37.03 -18.67
C ILE A 294 15.10 -38.36 -18.81
N GLY A 295 15.24 -39.03 -19.96
CA GLY A 295 15.01 -40.46 -20.11
C GLY A 295 16.23 -41.24 -19.65
N ASP A 296 15.94 -42.52 -19.38
CA ASP A 296 16.77 -43.68 -19.07
C ASP A 296 17.37 -43.74 -17.66
#